data_487c9c635db5c557cba2a6353114386d
#
_entry.id   487c9c635db5c557cba2a6353114386d
#
_cell.length_a   1.000
_cell.length_b   1.000
_cell.length_c   1.000
_cell.angle_alpha   90.00
_cell.angle_beta   90.00
_cell.angle_gamma   90.00
#
_symmetry.space_group_name_H-M   'P 1'
#
loop_
_entity.id
_entity.type
_entity.pdbx_description
1 polymer ?
#
loop_
_entity_poly.entity_id
_entity_poly.type
_entity_poly.pdbx_seq_one_letter_code
_entity_poly.pdbx_strand_id
1 'polypeptide(L)'
;IGEPNTAYAKYFTGNSYLASVSREQVNISNVTFEPRCRNNWHIHKATKGGGQMLIGVAGRGWYQEEGKPAVEILPGTVIHIPAGVKHWHGAAADSWFAHLAFEVPGENASNEWLEPVSDEEYDKL
;
A
#
# COMPACT_ATOMS: atom_id res chain seq x y z
N ILE A 1 10.09 11.36 -6.64
CA ILE A 1 8.86 10.68 -6.24
C ILE A 1 8.39 9.66 -7.29
N GLY A 2 8.85 9.77 -8.51
CA GLY A 2 8.49 8.85 -9.57
C GLY A 2 7.45 9.39 -10.53
N GLU A 3 7.03 8.54 -11.44
CA GLU A 3 6.08 8.88 -12.49
C GLU A 3 4.64 8.63 -12.01
N PRO A 4 3.65 9.32 -12.61
CA PRO A 4 2.25 9.02 -12.32
C PRO A 4 1.97 7.52 -12.46
N ASN A 5 1.25 6.97 -11.49
CA ASN A 5 0.97 5.54 -11.40
C ASN A 5 -0.22 5.16 -12.30
N THR A 6 -0.02 5.25 -13.62
CA THR A 6 -1.09 5.02 -14.59
C THR A 6 -1.46 3.54 -14.73
N ALA A 7 -0.48 2.64 -14.58
CA ALA A 7 -0.70 1.20 -14.73
C ALA A 7 -1.70 0.62 -13.72
N TYR A 8 -1.70 1.17 -12.50
CA TYR A 8 -2.56 0.70 -11.41
C TYR A 8 -3.62 1.73 -11.00
N ALA A 9 -3.79 2.82 -11.77
CA ALA A 9 -4.68 3.92 -11.40
C ALA A 9 -6.10 3.48 -11.08
N LYS A 10 -6.62 2.46 -11.77
CA LYS A 10 -7.97 1.92 -11.54
C LYS A 10 -8.14 1.26 -10.17
N TYR A 11 -7.05 0.95 -9.48
CA TYR A 11 -7.08 0.33 -8.15
C TYR A 11 -6.82 1.34 -7.03
N PHE A 12 -6.80 2.64 -7.36
CA PHE A 12 -6.56 3.72 -6.41
C PHE A 12 -7.67 4.75 -6.48
N THR A 13 -7.99 5.36 -5.34
CA THR A 13 -8.78 6.58 -5.27
C THR A 13 -7.80 7.73 -5.09
N GLY A 14 -7.82 8.71 -5.98
CA GLY A 14 -6.88 9.83 -5.97
C GLY A 14 -5.63 9.57 -6.81
N ASN A 15 -4.66 10.46 -6.69
CA ASN A 15 -3.43 10.42 -7.49
C ASN A 15 -2.27 9.83 -6.72
N SER A 16 -1.54 8.93 -7.36
CA SER A 16 -0.35 8.31 -6.80
C SER A 16 0.78 8.27 -7.82
N TYR A 17 1.99 8.05 -7.33
CA TYR A 17 3.21 8.04 -8.13
C TYR A 17 4.05 6.84 -7.75
N LEU A 18 4.71 6.25 -8.73
CA LEU A 18 5.45 5.01 -8.56
C LEU A 18 6.87 5.16 -9.09
N ALA A 19 7.85 4.77 -8.29
CA ALA A 19 9.24 4.68 -8.70
C ALA A 19 9.81 3.33 -8.29
N SER A 20 10.43 2.62 -9.24
CA SER A 20 11.15 1.40 -8.92
C SER A 20 12.48 1.75 -8.25
N VAL A 21 12.74 1.16 -7.09
CA VAL A 21 13.98 1.35 -6.34
C VAL A 21 14.95 0.20 -6.59
N SER A 22 14.43 -1.03 -6.64
CA SER A 22 15.22 -2.22 -6.90
C SER A 22 14.37 -3.25 -7.63
N ARG A 23 14.98 -3.98 -8.56
CA ARG A 23 14.36 -5.11 -9.26
C ARG A 23 15.19 -6.38 -9.14
N GLU A 24 16.34 -6.30 -8.45
CA GLU A 24 17.22 -7.43 -8.24
C GLU A 24 17.01 -7.99 -6.84
N GLN A 25 16.99 -9.31 -6.74
CA GLN A 25 16.72 -10.08 -5.51
C GLN A 25 15.34 -9.83 -4.96
N VAL A 26 15.05 -8.58 -4.52
CA VAL A 26 13.77 -8.18 -3.98
C VAL A 26 13.27 -6.96 -4.74
N ASN A 27 12.04 -7.01 -5.22
CA ASN A 27 11.40 -5.84 -5.82
C ASN A 27 11.04 -4.84 -4.74
N ILE A 28 11.55 -3.62 -4.89
CA ILE A 28 11.26 -2.51 -3.98
C ILE A 28 10.76 -1.34 -4.81
N SER A 29 9.62 -0.80 -4.44
CA SER A 29 9.06 0.38 -5.09
C SER A 29 8.82 1.47 -4.07
N ASN A 30 8.98 2.72 -4.48
CA ASN A 30 8.52 3.86 -3.70
C ASN A 30 7.17 4.30 -4.25
N VAL A 31 6.15 4.29 -3.41
CA VAL A 31 4.80 4.73 -3.77
C VAL A 31 4.50 6.02 -3.02
N THR A 32 4.14 7.06 -3.77
CA THR A 32 3.80 8.38 -3.22
C THR A 32 2.33 8.65 -3.47
N PHE A 33 1.63 9.08 -2.44
CA PHE A 33 0.19 9.34 -2.46
C PHE A 33 -0.06 10.83 -2.18
N GLU A 34 -0.89 11.46 -2.99
CA GLU A 34 -1.42 12.79 -2.63
C GLU A 34 -2.38 12.64 -1.44
N PRO A 35 -2.68 13.75 -0.72
CA PRO A 35 -3.64 13.67 0.39
C PRO A 35 -4.94 12.98 -0.02
N ARG A 36 -5.47 12.13 0.84
CA ARG A 36 -6.65 11.30 0.65
C ARG A 36 -6.51 10.15 -0.36
N CYS A 37 -5.41 10.07 -1.11
CA CYS A 37 -5.21 8.96 -2.02
C CYS A 37 -4.99 7.65 -1.27
N ARG A 38 -5.67 6.59 -1.68
CA ARG A 38 -5.52 5.25 -1.12
C ARG A 38 -5.78 4.21 -2.19
N ASN A 39 -5.20 3.04 -2.01
CA ASN A 39 -5.51 1.93 -2.90
C ASN A 39 -6.79 1.22 -2.45
N ASN A 40 -7.29 0.37 -3.34
CA ASN A 40 -8.44 -0.49 -3.03
C ASN A 40 -8.04 -1.54 -1.99
N TRP A 41 -9.02 -2.12 -1.31
CA TRP A 41 -8.82 -3.35 -0.57
C TRP A 41 -8.20 -4.39 -1.50
N HIS A 42 -7.21 -5.11 -1.02
CA HIS A 42 -6.54 -6.13 -1.81
C HIS A 42 -5.86 -7.18 -0.94
N ILE A 43 -5.46 -8.28 -1.59
CA ILE A 43 -4.84 -9.43 -0.93
C ILE A 43 -3.61 -9.82 -1.75
N HIS A 44 -2.48 -10.03 -1.07
CA HIS A 44 -1.31 -10.67 -1.66
C HIS A 44 -1.40 -12.16 -1.41
N LYS A 45 -1.57 -12.96 -2.47
CA LYS A 45 -1.76 -14.40 -2.38
C LYS A 45 -0.47 -15.14 -2.64
N ALA A 46 -0.23 -16.20 -1.90
CA ALA A 46 0.87 -17.14 -2.15
C ALA A 46 0.55 -18.45 -1.47
N THR A 47 1.02 -19.54 -2.05
CA THR A 47 0.86 -20.85 -1.42
C THR A 47 1.89 -21.07 -0.32
N LYS A 48 3.01 -20.36 -0.38
CA LYS A 48 4.07 -20.39 0.63
C LYS A 48 4.83 -19.08 0.60
N GLY A 49 5.16 -18.52 1.75
CA GLY A 49 5.79 -17.20 1.86
C GLY A 49 4.90 -16.11 1.33
N GLY A 50 5.46 -15.13 0.65
CA GLY A 50 4.73 -14.03 0.04
C GLY A 50 4.36 -12.94 1.03
N GLY A 51 3.42 -12.08 0.62
CA GLY A 51 3.03 -10.90 1.35
C GLY A 51 3.81 -9.67 0.93
N GLN A 52 3.74 -8.63 1.76
CA GLN A 52 4.40 -7.36 1.45
C GLN A 52 4.87 -6.71 2.74
N MET A 53 5.92 -5.92 2.64
CA MET A 53 6.37 -5.06 3.75
C MET A 53 6.34 -3.62 3.29
N LEU A 54 5.95 -2.72 4.19
CA LEU A 54 5.96 -1.28 3.94
C LEU A 54 6.87 -0.61 4.95
N ILE A 55 7.59 0.42 4.50
CA ILE A 55 8.36 1.30 5.38
C ILE A 55 7.97 2.73 5.04
N GLY A 56 7.43 3.47 6.01
CA GLY A 56 7.12 4.87 5.85
C GLY A 56 8.39 5.69 5.59
N VAL A 57 8.33 6.59 4.61
CA VAL A 57 9.47 7.42 4.21
C VAL A 57 9.19 8.90 4.45
N ALA A 58 8.01 9.37 4.08
CA ALA A 58 7.67 10.80 4.18
C ALA A 58 6.17 10.98 4.43
N GLY A 59 5.82 12.05 5.12
CA GLY A 59 4.44 12.39 5.40
C GLY A 59 3.78 11.44 6.38
N ARG A 60 2.45 11.33 6.28
CA ARG A 60 1.64 10.53 7.18
C ARG A 60 0.60 9.74 6.39
N GLY A 61 0.44 8.47 6.72
CA GLY A 61 -0.52 7.59 6.06
C GLY A 61 -1.13 6.56 6.99
N TRP A 62 -1.92 5.69 6.39
CA TRP A 62 -2.67 4.65 7.09
C TRP A 62 -2.47 3.28 6.45
N TYR A 63 -2.54 2.26 7.30
CA TYR A 63 -2.67 0.86 6.92
C TYR A 63 -3.81 0.26 7.71
N GLN A 64 -4.69 -0.49 7.06
CA GLN A 64 -5.79 -1.15 7.75
C GLN A 64 -6.01 -2.56 7.21
N GLU A 65 -6.08 -3.53 8.11
CA GLU A 65 -6.57 -4.87 7.83
C GLU A 65 -8.07 -4.92 8.03
N GLU A 66 -8.76 -5.71 7.23
CA GLU A 66 -10.20 -5.89 7.37
C GLU A 66 -10.56 -6.34 8.79
N GLY A 67 -11.52 -5.67 9.40
CA GLY A 67 -11.99 -5.98 10.75
C GLY A 67 -11.12 -5.45 11.88
N LYS A 68 -10.07 -4.67 11.58
CA LYS A 68 -9.17 -4.11 12.59
C LYS A 68 -9.10 -2.59 12.48
N PRO A 69 -8.68 -1.90 13.56
CA PRO A 69 -8.43 -0.45 13.50
C PRO A 69 -7.31 -0.12 12.52
N ALA A 70 -7.38 1.06 11.92
CA ALA A 70 -6.30 1.57 11.08
C ALA A 70 -5.06 1.87 11.91
N VAL A 71 -3.89 1.61 11.34
CA VAL A 71 -2.59 1.87 11.94
C VAL A 71 -1.95 3.05 11.24
N GLU A 72 -1.47 4.04 12.01
CA GLU A 72 -0.79 5.19 11.46
C GLU A 72 0.62 4.81 10.99
N ILE A 73 1.01 5.30 9.82
CA ILE A 73 2.34 5.11 9.26
C ILE A 73 3.05 6.47 9.23
N LEU A 74 4.14 6.57 9.96
CA LEU A 74 5.04 7.73 9.97
C LEU A 74 6.40 7.33 9.37
N PRO A 75 7.28 8.29 9.05
CA PRO A 75 8.62 7.93 8.59
C PRO A 75 9.31 6.98 9.58
N GLY A 76 9.81 5.86 9.07
CA GLY A 76 10.44 4.82 9.88
C GLY A 76 9.50 3.73 10.38
N THR A 77 8.19 3.90 10.26
CA THR A 77 7.23 2.85 10.64
C THR A 77 7.34 1.69 9.67
N VAL A 78 7.43 0.47 10.19
CA VAL A 78 7.48 -0.76 9.39
C VAL A 78 6.19 -1.53 9.56
N ILE A 79 5.57 -1.90 8.46
CA ILE A 79 4.34 -2.70 8.43
C ILE A 79 4.66 -4.04 7.78
N HIS A 80 4.32 -5.11 8.46
CA HIS A 80 4.41 -6.48 7.93
C HIS A 80 3.04 -6.94 7.50
N ILE A 81 2.89 -7.30 6.23
CA ILE A 81 1.61 -7.74 5.67
C ILE A 81 1.76 -9.19 5.20
N PRO A 82 1.27 -10.15 5.99
CA PRO A 82 1.31 -11.56 5.57
C PRO A 82 0.48 -11.81 4.32
N ALA A 83 0.83 -12.85 3.57
CA ALA A 83 -0.01 -13.32 2.48
C ALA A 83 -1.40 -13.70 3.01
N GLY A 84 -2.43 -13.44 2.21
CA GLY A 84 -3.82 -13.77 2.55
C GLY A 84 -4.58 -12.73 3.36
N VAL A 85 -3.93 -11.65 3.77
CA VAL A 85 -4.57 -10.58 4.56
C VAL A 85 -5.21 -9.55 3.63
N LYS A 86 -6.52 -9.33 3.79
CA LYS A 86 -7.23 -8.25 3.09
C LYS A 86 -6.93 -6.92 3.77
N HIS A 87 -6.38 -5.97 3.02
CA HIS A 87 -5.91 -4.70 3.57
C HIS A 87 -5.93 -3.59 2.53
N TRP A 88 -5.70 -2.37 2.98
CA TRP A 88 -5.42 -1.23 2.13
C TRP A 88 -4.40 -0.31 2.83
N HIS A 89 -3.79 0.59 2.08
CA HIS A 89 -2.95 1.66 2.62
C HIS A 89 -3.08 2.91 1.76
N GLY A 90 -2.72 4.05 2.33
CA GLY A 90 -2.86 5.33 1.65
C GLY A 90 -2.49 6.50 2.53
N ALA A 91 -2.60 7.70 1.94
CA ALA A 91 -2.27 8.95 2.60
C ALA A 91 -3.33 9.36 3.63
N ALA A 92 -2.90 10.12 4.63
CA ALA A 92 -3.82 10.82 5.51
C ALA A 92 -4.55 11.93 4.74
N ALA A 93 -5.67 12.40 5.28
CA ALA A 93 -6.51 13.39 4.60
C ALA A 93 -5.80 14.73 4.41
N ASP A 94 -4.85 15.06 5.27
CA ASP A 94 -4.16 16.34 5.31
C ASP A 94 -2.65 16.25 5.01
N SER A 95 -2.19 15.13 4.45
CA SER A 95 -0.77 14.93 4.23
C SER A 95 -0.50 14.11 2.98
N TRP A 96 0.54 14.48 2.23
CA TRP A 96 1.20 13.58 1.31
C TRP A 96 1.78 12.42 2.11
N PHE A 97 1.95 11.29 1.46
CA PHE A 97 2.49 10.09 2.08
C PHE A 97 3.33 9.33 1.07
N ALA A 98 4.51 8.88 1.50
CA ALA A 98 5.33 8.00 0.68
C ALA A 98 5.82 6.84 1.53
N HIS A 99 5.82 5.65 0.94
CA HIS A 99 6.40 4.47 1.56
C HIS A 99 7.18 3.65 0.55
N LEU A 100 8.13 2.86 1.05
CA LEU A 100 8.74 1.79 0.28
C LEU A 100 7.84 0.56 0.41
N ALA A 101 7.64 -0.14 -0.70
CA ALA A 101 6.91 -1.39 -0.75
C ALA A 101 7.88 -2.50 -1.18
N PHE A 102 8.00 -3.52 -0.34
CA PHE A 102 8.85 -4.68 -0.58
C PHE A 102 7.96 -5.88 -0.88
N GLU A 103 8.15 -6.50 -2.05
CA GLU A 103 7.48 -7.76 -2.35
C GLU A 103 8.25 -8.89 -1.67
N VAL A 104 7.60 -9.59 -0.76
CA VAL A 104 8.20 -10.76 -0.11
C VAL A 104 8.12 -11.94 -1.06
N PRO A 105 9.24 -12.59 -1.38
CA PRO A 105 9.23 -13.74 -2.29
C PRO A 105 8.33 -14.86 -1.77
N GLY A 106 7.58 -15.48 -2.69
CA GLY A 106 6.67 -16.56 -2.35
C GLY A 106 6.36 -17.44 -3.54
N GLU A 107 5.78 -18.60 -3.26
CA GLU A 107 5.37 -19.57 -4.29
C GLU A 107 3.97 -19.25 -4.81
N ASN A 108 3.82 -19.22 -6.13
CA ASN A 108 2.55 -18.90 -6.80
C ASN A 108 1.99 -17.56 -6.34
N ALA A 109 2.87 -16.56 -6.17
CA ALA A 109 2.47 -15.24 -5.68
C ALA A 109 1.63 -14.51 -6.72
N SER A 110 0.53 -13.90 -6.26
CA SER A 110 -0.34 -13.09 -7.09
C SER A 110 -1.06 -12.05 -6.20
N ASN A 111 -1.65 -11.06 -6.84
CA ASN A 111 -2.43 -10.03 -6.14
C ASN A 111 -3.88 -10.12 -6.58
N GLU A 112 -4.79 -9.97 -5.63
CA GLU A 112 -6.22 -9.85 -5.89
C GLU A 112 -6.69 -8.47 -5.47
N TRP A 113 -7.16 -7.68 -6.44
CA TRP A 113 -7.72 -6.35 -6.20
C TRP A 113 -9.22 -6.46 -5.96
N LEU A 114 -9.69 -5.79 -4.92
CA LEU A 114 -11.08 -5.87 -4.47
C LEU A 114 -11.72 -4.48 -4.53
N GLU A 115 -12.72 -4.24 -3.66
CA GLU A 115 -13.49 -2.99 -3.70
C GLU A 115 -12.68 -1.78 -3.24
N PRO A 116 -13.03 -0.57 -3.69
CA PRO A 116 -12.45 0.66 -3.16
C PRO A 116 -12.76 0.84 -1.68
N VAL A 117 -11.88 1.56 -0.98
CA VAL A 117 -12.17 2.03 0.38
C VAL A 117 -13.12 3.22 0.24
N SER A 118 -14.33 3.10 0.76
CA SER A 118 -15.33 4.15 0.65
C SER A 118 -14.91 5.42 1.40
N ASP A 119 -15.42 6.57 0.95
CA ASP A 119 -15.18 7.82 1.67
C ASP A 119 -15.72 7.76 3.08
N GLU A 120 -16.84 7.07 3.29
CA GLU A 120 -17.44 6.87 4.62
C GLU A 120 -16.48 6.14 5.55
N GLU A 121 -15.88 5.04 5.10
CA GLU A 121 -14.89 4.29 5.88
C GLU A 121 -13.64 5.13 6.14
N TYR A 122 -13.15 5.81 5.10
CA TYR A 122 -11.95 6.63 5.19
C TYR A 122 -12.12 7.80 6.14
N ASP A 123 -13.28 8.47 6.13
CA ASP A 123 -13.54 9.65 6.94
C ASP A 123 -13.68 9.34 8.45
N LYS A 124 -13.72 8.07 8.82
CA LYS A 124 -13.71 7.66 10.23
C LYS A 124 -12.31 7.62 10.85
N LEU A 125 -11.27 7.84 10.05
CA LEU A 125 -9.88 7.79 10.52
C LEU A 125 -9.44 9.07 11.23
#